data_1eaea513ed991efd4654edd4085b5523
#
_entry.id   1eaea513ed991efd4654edd4085b5523
#
_cell.length_a   1.000
_cell.length_b   1.000
_cell.length_c   1.000
_cell.angle_alpha   90.00
_cell.angle_beta   90.00
_cell.angle_gamma   90.00
#
_symmetry.space_group_name_H-M   'P 1'
#
loop_
_entity.id
_entity.type
_entity.pdbx_description
1 polymer ?
#
loop_
_entity_poly.entity_id
_entity_poly.type
_entity_poly.pdbx_seq_one_letter_code
_entity_poly.pdbx_strand_id
1 'polypeptide(L)'
;LGISGCTSVVNASREAPIDDDRGTRTFGSKIDDSLIETKAGVNIAKADPVLDNGSHIVITSFNGVVLLAGQTPRADLKAKAEQVAAAVQRVKKVHNELQVLPPSSFLARQNDTWLTSKIKTQMLADASIPGSRIKVVTENGIVYLLGLLTKQEAAQATSLVQSVSGVQKIVKLFEYID
;
A
#
# COMPACT_ATOMS: atom_id res chain seq x y z
N LEU A 1 -37.57 -4.75 41.11
CA LEU A 1 -37.30 -3.67 40.16
C LEU A 1 -36.22 -4.14 39.18
N GLY A 2 -36.70 -4.68 38.05
CA GLY A 2 -35.84 -5.16 36.97
C GLY A 2 -35.41 -4.00 36.05
N ILE A 3 -34.11 -3.88 35.80
CA ILE A 3 -33.59 -3.06 34.71
C ILE A 3 -33.49 -3.96 33.46
N SER A 4 -34.63 -4.10 32.79
CA SER A 4 -34.67 -4.66 31.44
C SER A 4 -34.50 -3.51 30.46
N GLY A 5 -33.40 -3.48 29.76
CA GLY A 5 -33.56 -2.75 28.58
C GLY A 5 -32.50 -2.11 27.90
N CYS A 6 -31.66 -2.41 27.14
CA CYS A 6 -31.08 -1.66 26.01
C CYS A 6 -30.66 -2.54 24.83
N THR A 7 -31.00 -3.85 24.87
CA THR A 7 -30.66 -4.78 23.79
C THR A 7 -31.69 -4.80 22.66
N SER A 8 -32.91 -4.29 22.88
CA SER A 8 -34.00 -4.38 21.89
C SER A 8 -33.93 -3.33 20.78
N VAL A 9 -33.25 -2.20 20.99
CA VAL A 9 -33.24 -1.09 20.03
C VAL A 9 -32.22 -1.31 18.91
N VAL A 10 -31.18 -2.09 19.15
CA VAL A 10 -30.13 -2.36 18.15
C VAL A 10 -30.58 -3.43 17.14
N ASN A 11 -31.51 -4.32 17.53
CA ASN A 11 -31.97 -5.40 16.66
C ASN A 11 -33.09 -4.99 15.69
N ALA A 12 -33.79 -3.90 15.95
CA ALA A 12 -34.96 -3.53 15.16
C ALA A 12 -34.66 -2.74 13.87
N SER A 13 -33.40 -2.32 13.68
CA SER A 13 -32.99 -1.51 12.51
C SER A 13 -32.10 -2.22 11.50
N ARG A 14 -31.89 -3.54 11.64
CA ARG A 14 -31.04 -4.32 10.72
C ARG A 14 -31.81 -5.51 10.19
N GLU A 15 -32.38 -5.37 9.00
CA GLU A 15 -33.07 -6.44 8.30
C GLU A 15 -32.16 -7.43 7.56
N ALA A 16 -30.84 -7.18 7.51
CA ALA A 16 -29.88 -8.05 6.85
C ALA A 16 -28.65 -8.33 7.73
N PRO A 17 -28.02 -9.50 7.61
CA PRO A 17 -26.73 -9.76 8.22
C PRO A 17 -25.70 -8.71 7.78
N ILE A 18 -24.78 -8.35 8.69
CA ILE A 18 -23.63 -7.52 8.32
C ILE A 18 -22.75 -8.39 7.45
N ASP A 19 -22.72 -8.08 6.17
CA ASP A 19 -21.78 -8.72 5.24
C ASP A 19 -20.40 -8.09 5.42
N ASP A 20 -19.41 -8.92 5.78
CA ASP A 20 -18.04 -8.47 5.88
C ASP A 20 -17.49 -8.24 4.47
N ASP A 21 -17.34 -6.99 4.10
CA ASP A 21 -16.65 -6.61 2.85
C ASP A 21 -15.18 -7.02 2.92
N ARG A 22 -14.86 -8.20 2.37
CA ARG A 22 -13.51 -8.76 2.34
C ARG A 22 -12.49 -7.87 1.62
N GLY A 23 -12.95 -6.99 0.77
CA GLY A 23 -12.11 -6.04 0.04
C GLY A 23 -11.73 -4.81 0.85
N THR A 24 -12.37 -4.57 2.00
CA THR A 24 -12.12 -3.39 2.82
C THR A 24 -11.35 -3.75 4.08
N ARG A 25 -10.21 -3.07 4.30
CA ARG A 25 -9.43 -3.21 5.54
C ARG A 25 -10.23 -2.67 6.74
N THR A 26 -10.15 -3.38 7.86
CA THR A 26 -10.69 -2.88 9.13
C THR A 26 -9.97 -1.61 9.59
N PHE A 27 -10.63 -0.83 10.46
CA PHE A 27 -10.00 0.35 11.06
C PHE A 27 -8.73 0.00 11.84
N GLY A 28 -8.76 -1.11 12.58
CA GLY A 28 -7.58 -1.62 13.29
C GLY A 28 -6.43 -1.95 12.35
N SER A 29 -6.71 -2.61 11.22
CA SER A 29 -5.69 -2.90 10.21
C SER A 29 -5.07 -1.64 9.61
N LYS A 30 -5.85 -0.58 9.40
CA LYS A 30 -5.32 0.71 8.90
C LYS A 30 -4.39 1.37 9.91
N ILE A 31 -4.72 1.30 11.22
CA ILE A 31 -3.84 1.79 12.30
C ILE A 31 -2.56 0.97 12.35
N ASP A 32 -2.67 -0.35 12.28
CA ASP A 32 -1.51 -1.25 12.28
C ASP A 32 -0.58 -0.95 11.11
N ASP A 33 -1.12 -0.75 9.91
CA ASP A 33 -0.35 -0.38 8.72
C ASP A 33 0.41 0.94 8.92
N SER A 34 -0.23 1.98 9.49
CA SER A 34 0.43 3.25 9.80
C SER A 34 1.56 3.10 10.83
N LEU A 35 1.37 2.25 11.83
CA LEU A 35 2.40 1.97 12.82
C LEU A 35 3.57 1.18 12.22
N ILE A 36 3.30 0.25 11.32
CA ILE A 36 4.32 -0.50 10.59
C ILE A 36 5.17 0.47 9.75
N GLU A 37 4.53 1.34 8.95
CA GLU A 37 5.23 2.33 8.13
C GLU A 37 6.16 3.22 8.96
N THR A 38 5.66 3.73 10.09
CA THR A 38 6.43 4.59 11.00
C THR A 38 7.61 3.84 11.62
N LYS A 39 7.39 2.65 12.18
CA LYS A 39 8.43 1.86 12.82
C LYS A 39 9.49 1.40 11.82
N ALA A 40 9.06 0.90 10.66
CA ALA A 40 9.98 0.49 9.60
C ALA A 40 10.83 1.67 9.12
N GLY A 41 10.23 2.85 8.91
CA GLY A 41 10.96 4.05 8.49
C GLY A 41 12.04 4.46 9.47
N VAL A 42 11.69 4.58 10.76
CA VAL A 42 12.66 4.93 11.81
C VAL A 42 13.76 3.87 11.93
N ASN A 43 13.41 2.59 11.91
CA ASN A 43 14.38 1.52 12.10
C ASN A 43 15.33 1.39 10.90
N ILE A 44 14.84 1.56 9.67
CA ILE A 44 15.65 1.55 8.45
C ILE A 44 16.63 2.73 8.46
N ALA A 45 16.17 3.93 8.78
CA ALA A 45 17.03 5.11 8.86
C ALA A 45 18.14 4.94 9.91
N LYS A 46 17.83 4.34 11.06
CA LYS A 46 18.80 4.06 12.11
C LYS A 46 19.77 2.91 11.81
N ALA A 47 19.43 2.04 10.88
CA ALA A 47 20.24 0.85 10.58
C ALA A 47 21.54 1.18 9.84
N ASP A 48 21.55 2.26 9.04
CA ASP A 48 22.73 2.70 8.30
C ASP A 48 22.60 4.18 7.89
N PRO A 49 23.64 5.01 8.02
CA PRO A 49 23.60 6.43 7.63
C PRO A 49 23.26 6.64 6.14
N VAL A 50 23.61 5.70 5.26
CA VAL A 50 23.30 5.79 3.84
C VAL A 50 21.82 5.47 3.57
N LEU A 51 21.20 4.63 4.38
CA LEU A 51 19.75 4.41 4.32
C LEU A 51 18.97 5.66 4.75
N ASP A 52 19.52 6.43 5.70
CA ASP A 52 18.91 7.68 6.16
C ASP A 52 19.06 8.82 5.15
N ASN A 53 20.30 9.08 4.69
CA ASN A 53 20.62 10.30 3.93
C ASN A 53 21.04 10.05 2.48
N GLY A 54 21.42 8.83 2.12
CA GLY A 54 21.94 8.47 0.79
C GLY A 54 20.97 7.66 -0.06
N SER A 55 19.77 7.40 0.45
CA SER A 55 18.73 6.61 -0.20
C SER A 55 17.42 7.38 -0.30
N HIS A 56 16.57 7.00 -1.24
CA HIS A 56 15.17 7.43 -1.27
C HIS A 56 14.29 6.21 -1.13
N ILE A 57 13.72 5.99 0.04
CA ILE A 57 12.93 4.81 0.37
C ILE A 57 11.51 5.23 0.74
N VAL A 58 10.55 4.76 -0.04
CA VAL A 58 9.13 4.88 0.26
C VAL A 58 8.65 3.56 0.85
N ILE A 59 8.08 3.62 2.04
CA ILE A 59 7.57 2.48 2.78
C ILE A 59 6.06 2.56 2.78
N THR A 60 5.41 1.51 2.32
CA THR A 60 3.95 1.43 2.30
C THR A 60 3.52 0.10 2.90
N SER A 61 2.64 0.14 3.87
CA SER A 61 2.01 -1.06 4.43
C SER A 61 0.54 -1.14 4.03
N PHE A 62 0.12 -2.32 3.63
CA PHE A 62 -1.26 -2.61 3.31
C PHE A 62 -1.62 -4.00 3.84
N ASN A 63 -2.50 -4.07 4.84
CA ASN A 63 -2.89 -5.32 5.51
C ASN A 63 -1.70 -6.14 6.04
N GLY A 64 -0.64 -5.45 6.53
CA GLY A 64 0.60 -6.07 7.01
C GLY A 64 1.57 -6.51 5.91
N VAL A 65 1.23 -6.31 4.64
CA VAL A 65 2.15 -6.48 3.51
C VAL A 65 2.88 -5.17 3.28
N VAL A 66 4.19 -5.19 3.38
CA VAL A 66 5.06 -4.01 3.27
C VAL A 66 5.71 -3.96 1.90
N LEU A 67 5.59 -2.82 1.23
CA LEU A 67 6.35 -2.46 0.05
C LEU A 67 7.50 -1.54 0.45
N LEU A 68 8.70 -1.86 0.03
CA LEU A 68 9.85 -0.96 -0.01
C LEU A 68 10.10 -0.58 -1.46
N ALA A 69 9.81 0.65 -1.84
CA ALA A 69 10.03 1.18 -3.18
C ALA A 69 11.01 2.36 -3.14
N GLY A 70 11.61 2.69 -4.26
CA GLY A 70 12.58 3.76 -4.38
C GLY A 70 13.98 3.26 -4.68
N GLN A 71 15.01 3.96 -4.21
CA GLN A 71 16.39 3.72 -4.59
C GLN A 71 17.33 3.71 -3.38
N THR A 72 18.30 2.82 -3.44
CA THR A 72 19.45 2.79 -2.54
C THR A 72 20.71 2.47 -3.35
N PRO A 73 21.89 3.06 -3.02
CA PRO A 73 23.06 2.96 -3.90
C PRO A 73 23.77 1.61 -3.88
N ARG A 74 23.45 0.71 -2.91
CA ARG A 74 24.15 -0.56 -2.76
C ARG A 74 23.19 -1.72 -2.49
N ALA A 75 23.51 -2.90 -3.02
CA ALA A 75 22.71 -4.11 -2.86
C ALA A 75 22.65 -4.61 -1.39
N ASP A 76 23.73 -4.43 -0.61
CA ASP A 76 23.77 -4.78 0.81
C ASP A 76 22.77 -3.94 1.63
N LEU A 77 22.60 -2.67 1.28
CA LEU A 77 21.64 -1.77 1.92
C LEU A 77 20.20 -2.14 1.56
N LYS A 78 19.95 -2.56 0.31
CA LYS A 78 18.67 -3.11 -0.10
C LYS A 78 18.29 -4.31 0.76
N ALA A 79 19.20 -5.26 0.95
CA ALA A 79 18.97 -6.44 1.79
C ALA A 79 18.79 -6.06 3.27
N LYS A 80 19.56 -5.11 3.78
CA LYS A 80 19.45 -4.61 5.16
C LYS A 80 18.10 -3.95 5.43
N ALA A 81 17.61 -3.13 4.50
CA ALA A 81 16.30 -2.49 4.61
C ALA A 81 15.16 -3.53 4.70
N GLU A 82 15.22 -4.60 3.88
CA GLU A 82 14.27 -5.69 3.94
C GLU A 82 14.28 -6.42 5.29
N GLN A 83 15.47 -6.77 5.77
CA GLN A 83 15.63 -7.45 7.05
C GLN A 83 15.06 -6.64 8.21
N VAL A 84 15.32 -5.33 8.21
CA VAL A 84 14.82 -4.41 9.25
C VAL A 84 13.30 -4.26 9.17
N ALA A 85 12.74 -4.12 7.98
CA ALA A 85 11.28 -4.03 7.79
C ALA A 85 10.58 -5.32 8.21
N ALA A 86 11.13 -6.48 7.85
CA ALA A 86 10.57 -7.78 8.19
C ALA A 86 10.53 -8.06 9.71
N ALA A 87 11.43 -7.43 10.47
CA ALA A 87 11.49 -7.56 11.92
C ALA A 87 10.43 -6.72 12.66
N VAL A 88 9.73 -5.82 11.98
CA VAL A 88 8.67 -5.03 12.59
C VAL A 88 7.46 -5.90 12.91
N GLN A 89 6.95 -5.77 14.13
CA GLN A 89 5.80 -6.54 14.59
C GLN A 89 4.58 -6.35 13.67
N ARG A 90 3.85 -7.42 13.40
CA ARG A 90 2.67 -7.49 12.53
C ARG A 90 2.95 -7.40 11.02
N VAL A 91 4.20 -7.29 10.61
CA VAL A 91 4.58 -7.47 9.20
C VAL A 91 4.41 -8.93 8.82
N LYS A 92 3.61 -9.18 7.80
CA LYS A 92 3.34 -10.52 7.26
C LYS A 92 4.29 -10.86 6.12
N LYS A 93 4.61 -9.87 5.30
CA LYS A 93 5.46 -10.03 4.11
C LYS A 93 6.09 -8.70 3.74
N VAL A 94 7.31 -8.75 3.21
CA VAL A 94 7.98 -7.59 2.62
C VAL A 94 8.20 -7.84 1.12
N HIS A 95 7.76 -6.89 0.30
CA HIS A 95 8.13 -6.79 -1.10
C HIS A 95 9.23 -5.75 -1.24
N ASN A 96 10.44 -6.20 -1.47
CA ASN A 96 11.61 -5.34 -1.61
C ASN A 96 11.86 -5.00 -3.08
N GLU A 97 11.22 -3.94 -3.52
CA GLU A 97 11.31 -3.42 -4.89
C GLU A 97 12.30 -2.25 -5.00
N LEU A 98 13.17 -2.07 -4.00
CA LEU A 98 14.23 -1.06 -4.06
C LEU A 98 15.15 -1.30 -5.26
N GLN A 99 15.38 -0.26 -6.03
CA GLN A 99 16.35 -0.26 -7.11
C GLN A 99 17.73 0.10 -6.57
N VAL A 100 18.77 -0.63 -7.04
CA VAL A 100 20.16 -0.30 -6.70
C VAL A 100 20.64 0.80 -7.65
N LEU A 101 20.29 2.03 -7.30
CA LEU A 101 20.53 3.24 -8.07
C LEU A 101 20.70 4.42 -7.11
N PRO A 102 21.33 5.53 -7.54
CA PRO A 102 21.26 6.79 -6.80
C PRO A 102 19.82 7.25 -6.62
N PRO A 103 19.51 8.03 -5.57
CA PRO A 103 18.17 8.58 -5.35
C PRO A 103 17.65 9.32 -6.58
N SER A 104 16.35 9.16 -6.87
CA SER A 104 15.69 9.85 -7.98
C SER A 104 15.74 11.37 -7.82
N SER A 105 15.74 12.09 -8.95
CA SER A 105 15.74 13.55 -8.95
C SER A 105 14.42 14.12 -8.44
N PHE A 106 14.43 15.39 -8.04
CA PHE A 106 13.22 16.10 -7.64
C PHE A 106 12.15 16.12 -8.75
N LEU A 107 12.55 16.32 -10.00
CA LEU A 107 11.63 16.29 -11.14
C LEU A 107 11.01 14.92 -11.36
N ALA A 108 11.80 13.84 -11.22
CA ALA A 108 11.29 12.47 -11.31
C ALA A 108 10.24 12.20 -10.23
N ARG A 109 10.49 12.64 -8.99
CA ARG A 109 9.53 12.49 -7.89
C ARG A 109 8.25 13.30 -8.07
N GLN A 110 8.34 14.50 -8.65
CA GLN A 110 7.16 15.27 -8.99
C GLN A 110 6.33 14.59 -10.08
N ASN A 111 6.99 14.04 -11.11
CA ASN A 111 6.31 13.26 -12.14
C ASN A 111 5.62 12.02 -11.55
N ASP A 112 6.27 11.31 -10.64
CA ASP A 112 5.69 10.16 -9.95
C ASP A 112 4.44 10.55 -9.13
N THR A 113 4.49 11.67 -8.43
CA THR A 113 3.34 12.22 -7.70
C THR A 113 2.18 12.55 -8.64
N TRP A 114 2.47 13.16 -9.78
CA TRP A 114 1.46 13.47 -10.80
C TRP A 114 0.84 12.19 -11.38
N LEU A 115 1.64 11.18 -11.72
CA LEU A 115 1.17 9.88 -12.19
C LEU A 115 0.26 9.20 -11.17
N THR A 116 0.69 9.16 -9.90
CA THR A 116 -0.13 8.59 -8.81
C THR A 116 -1.48 9.29 -8.73
N SER A 117 -1.51 10.61 -8.75
CA SER A 117 -2.74 11.39 -8.67
C SER A 117 -3.66 11.13 -9.86
N LYS A 118 -3.10 11.09 -11.07
CA LYS A 118 -3.85 10.79 -12.30
C LYS A 118 -4.47 9.40 -12.26
N ILE A 119 -3.68 8.40 -11.90
CA ILE A 119 -4.15 7.00 -11.80
C ILE A 119 -5.28 6.90 -10.77
N LYS A 120 -5.09 7.45 -9.57
CA LYS A 120 -6.11 7.41 -8.52
C LYS A 120 -7.39 8.12 -8.92
N THR A 121 -7.30 9.27 -9.56
CA THR A 121 -8.47 10.01 -10.06
C THR A 121 -9.26 9.19 -11.09
N GLN A 122 -8.57 8.55 -12.03
CA GLN A 122 -9.21 7.69 -13.02
C GLN A 122 -9.84 6.44 -12.41
N MET A 123 -9.15 5.79 -11.44
CA MET A 123 -9.72 4.66 -10.73
C MET A 123 -10.98 5.00 -9.94
N LEU A 124 -11.03 6.18 -9.32
CA LEU A 124 -12.20 6.63 -8.56
C LEU A 124 -13.37 7.04 -9.47
N ALA A 125 -13.07 7.46 -10.70
CA ALA A 125 -14.09 7.80 -11.69
C ALA A 125 -14.71 6.59 -12.40
N ASP A 126 -14.04 5.44 -12.37
CA ASP A 126 -14.52 4.20 -12.99
C ASP A 126 -15.24 3.32 -11.97
N ALA A 127 -16.55 3.20 -12.12
CA ALA A 127 -17.40 2.41 -11.21
C ALA A 127 -17.09 0.90 -11.22
N SER A 128 -16.40 0.39 -12.24
CA SER A 128 -16.00 -1.02 -12.33
C SER A 128 -14.75 -1.34 -11.52
N ILE A 129 -14.04 -0.31 -11.04
CA ILE A 129 -12.79 -0.44 -10.28
C ILE A 129 -13.02 0.03 -8.84
N PRO A 130 -12.73 -0.79 -7.83
CA PRO A 130 -12.84 -0.38 -6.43
C PRO A 130 -11.66 0.53 -6.02
N GLY A 131 -11.56 1.71 -6.64
CA GLY A 131 -10.42 2.62 -6.53
C GLY A 131 -10.09 3.05 -5.09
N SER A 132 -11.09 3.12 -4.21
CA SER A 132 -10.91 3.41 -2.78
C SER A 132 -10.21 2.30 -2.00
N ARG A 133 -10.23 1.05 -2.51
CA ARG A 133 -9.60 -0.12 -1.91
C ARG A 133 -8.19 -0.40 -2.46
N ILE A 134 -7.73 0.39 -3.44
CA ILE A 134 -6.44 0.20 -4.09
C ILE A 134 -5.47 1.29 -3.62
N LYS A 135 -4.34 0.87 -3.09
CA LYS A 135 -3.20 1.73 -2.80
C LYS A 135 -2.31 1.79 -4.04
N VAL A 136 -1.99 2.99 -4.49
CA VAL A 136 -1.13 3.25 -5.64
C VAL A 136 0.13 3.94 -5.16
N VAL A 137 1.29 3.40 -5.49
CA VAL A 137 2.61 3.98 -5.24
C VAL A 137 3.35 4.06 -6.56
N THR A 138 3.95 5.19 -6.87
CA THR A 138 4.75 5.36 -8.09
C THR A 138 6.16 5.80 -7.72
N GLU A 139 7.16 5.08 -8.18
CA GLU A 139 8.57 5.39 -8.02
C GLU A 139 9.32 5.19 -9.33
N ASN A 140 9.92 6.26 -9.81
CA ASN A 140 10.70 6.29 -11.06
C ASN A 140 9.93 5.71 -12.28
N GLY A 141 8.66 6.06 -12.39
CA GLY A 141 7.75 5.59 -13.45
C GLY A 141 7.22 4.16 -13.26
N ILE A 142 7.62 3.48 -12.20
CA ILE A 142 7.10 2.15 -11.85
C ILE A 142 5.90 2.32 -10.92
N VAL A 143 4.78 1.74 -11.29
CA VAL A 143 3.54 1.79 -10.50
C VAL A 143 3.35 0.49 -9.75
N TYR A 144 3.25 0.58 -8.43
CA TYR A 144 2.97 -0.53 -7.52
C TYR A 144 1.52 -0.43 -7.08
N LEU A 145 0.79 -1.54 -7.17
CA LEU A 145 -0.63 -1.63 -6.84
C LEU A 145 -0.82 -2.64 -5.71
N LEU A 146 -1.36 -2.18 -4.58
CA LEU A 146 -1.70 -3.02 -3.43
C LEU A 146 -3.21 -2.95 -3.19
N GLY A 147 -3.80 -4.03 -2.73
CA GLY A 147 -5.24 -4.07 -2.44
C GLY A 147 -5.71 -5.49 -2.15
N LEU A 148 -6.90 -5.60 -1.54
CA LEU A 148 -7.64 -6.84 -1.38
C LEU A 148 -8.70 -6.87 -2.48
N LEU A 149 -8.46 -7.64 -3.53
CA LEU A 149 -9.25 -7.60 -4.76
C LEU A 149 -9.60 -9.00 -5.25
N THR A 150 -10.70 -9.09 -5.99
CA THR A 150 -10.93 -10.24 -6.85
C THR A 150 -9.99 -10.19 -8.06
N LYS A 151 -9.78 -11.32 -8.74
CA LYS A 151 -8.96 -11.37 -9.97
C LYS A 151 -9.53 -10.46 -11.06
N GLN A 152 -10.85 -10.36 -11.15
CA GLN A 152 -11.51 -9.46 -12.11
C GLN A 152 -11.23 -7.99 -11.81
N GLU A 153 -11.40 -7.56 -10.56
CA GLU A 153 -11.11 -6.18 -10.13
C GLU A 153 -9.64 -5.83 -10.37
N ALA A 154 -8.73 -6.75 -10.06
CA ALA A 154 -7.30 -6.58 -10.30
C ALA A 154 -6.96 -6.43 -11.79
N ALA A 155 -7.62 -7.21 -12.66
CA ALA A 155 -7.44 -7.12 -14.10
C ALA A 155 -7.92 -5.77 -14.64
N GLN A 156 -9.09 -5.31 -14.21
CA GLN A 156 -9.65 -4.00 -14.60
C GLN A 156 -8.75 -2.85 -14.14
N ALA A 157 -8.31 -2.86 -12.87
CA ALA A 157 -7.38 -1.86 -12.35
C ALA A 157 -6.05 -1.84 -13.12
N THR A 158 -5.50 -3.01 -13.43
CA THR A 158 -4.25 -3.12 -14.21
C THR A 158 -4.42 -2.57 -15.62
N SER A 159 -5.51 -2.89 -16.30
CA SER A 159 -5.82 -2.37 -17.64
C SER A 159 -5.91 -0.84 -17.66
N LEU A 160 -6.54 -0.25 -16.65
CA LEU A 160 -6.61 1.21 -16.54
C LEU A 160 -5.20 1.79 -16.42
N VAL A 161 -4.36 1.26 -15.53
CA VAL A 161 -2.99 1.77 -15.32
C VAL A 161 -2.14 1.62 -16.58
N GLN A 162 -2.30 0.51 -17.34
CA GLN A 162 -1.62 0.31 -18.62
C GLN A 162 -1.95 1.39 -19.65
N SER A 163 -3.14 1.96 -19.61
CA SER A 163 -3.57 3.02 -20.52
C SER A 163 -3.02 4.40 -20.14
N VAL A 164 -2.46 4.56 -18.95
CA VAL A 164 -1.95 5.87 -18.50
C VAL A 164 -0.57 6.15 -19.08
N SER A 165 -0.48 7.23 -19.85
CA SER A 165 0.80 7.69 -20.42
C SER A 165 1.79 8.06 -19.32
N GLY A 166 3.04 7.64 -19.46
CA GLY A 166 4.12 7.87 -18.51
C GLY A 166 4.42 6.70 -17.58
N VAL A 167 3.53 5.70 -17.50
CA VAL A 167 3.79 4.46 -16.77
C VAL A 167 4.78 3.58 -17.55
N GLN A 168 5.89 3.23 -16.93
CA GLN A 168 6.94 2.39 -17.53
C GLN A 168 6.76 0.91 -17.18
N LYS A 169 6.36 0.62 -15.95
CA LYS A 169 6.18 -0.74 -15.44
C LYS A 169 5.07 -0.76 -14.39
N ILE A 170 4.36 -1.88 -14.32
CA ILE A 170 3.34 -2.12 -13.29
C ILE A 170 3.76 -3.36 -12.48
N VAL A 171 3.77 -3.21 -11.15
CA VAL A 171 4.01 -4.30 -10.20
C VAL A 171 2.74 -4.52 -9.39
N LYS A 172 2.15 -5.70 -9.55
CA LYS A 172 0.90 -6.08 -8.87
C LYS A 172 1.23 -6.80 -7.57
N LEU A 173 0.85 -6.21 -6.44
CA LEU A 173 1.05 -6.72 -5.09
C LEU A 173 -0.31 -6.96 -4.40
N PHE A 174 -1.29 -7.38 -5.17
CA PHE A 174 -2.63 -7.67 -4.68
C PHE A 174 -2.68 -8.95 -3.84
N GLU A 175 -3.53 -8.93 -2.82
CA GLU A 175 -4.04 -10.13 -2.17
C GLU A 175 -5.41 -10.45 -2.78
N TYR A 176 -5.60 -11.68 -3.28
CA TYR A 176 -6.85 -12.09 -3.91
C TYR A 176 -7.83 -12.64 -2.89
N ILE A 177 -9.11 -12.23 -3.03
CA ILE A 177 -10.20 -12.59 -2.11
C ILE A 177 -11.22 -13.56 -2.72
N ASP A 178 -10.98 -14.00 -3.96
CA ASP A 178 -11.75 -15.03 -4.69
C ASP A 178 -10.99 -16.34 -4.87
#